data_968c24077d48200f70cfb4c45963e52b
#
_entry.id   968c24077d48200f70cfb4c45963e52b
#
_cell.length_a   1.000
_cell.length_b   1.000
_cell.length_c   1.000
_cell.angle_alpha   90.00
_cell.angle_beta   90.00
_cell.angle_gamma   90.00
#
_symmetry.space_group_name_H-M   'P 1'
#
loop_
_entity.id
_entity.type
_entity.pdbx_description
1 polymer ?
#
loop_
_entity_poly.entity_id
_entity_poly.type
_entity_poly.pdbx_seq_one_letter_code
_entity_poly.pdbx_strand_id
1 'polypeptide(L)'
;MIPQKTIEDLITKHSNLEKDLSSGNLDKKLFAEKSKEYSDLNEIVEDAKKYISFEKNNIELKRILEDTSNDKELIKMAEIELNNLQIQFEKNEKKLKLFLLPKDEADKKNAIIEIRAGTGGLEASLFASDLFKMYEKVSHKNKWSLELISIS
;
A
#
# COMPACT_ATOMS: atom_id res chain seq x y z
N MET A 1 -6.02 6.03 14.80
CA MET A 1 -7.18 5.57 14.01
C MET A 1 -7.44 6.54 12.87
N ILE A 2 -7.79 6.01 11.69
CA ILE A 2 -8.20 6.84 10.53
C ILE A 2 -9.69 7.15 10.69
N PRO A 3 -10.15 8.38 10.38
CA PRO A 3 -11.57 8.68 10.43
C PRO A 3 -12.36 7.75 9.48
N GLN A 4 -13.43 7.15 9.96
CA GLN A 4 -14.25 6.21 9.18
C GLN A 4 -14.75 6.84 7.88
N LYS A 5 -15.19 8.10 7.94
CA LYS A 5 -15.64 8.85 6.77
C LYS A 5 -14.59 8.89 5.65
N THR A 6 -13.31 9.08 6.00
CA THR A 6 -12.22 9.10 5.00
C THR A 6 -12.09 7.76 4.26
N ILE A 7 -12.31 6.65 4.96
CA ILE A 7 -12.26 5.32 4.35
C ILE A 7 -13.52 5.05 3.51
N GLU A 8 -14.69 5.48 3.96
CA GLU A 8 -15.94 5.40 3.19
C GLU A 8 -15.87 6.22 1.90
N ASP A 9 -15.32 7.43 1.96
CA ASP A 9 -15.09 8.29 0.79
C ASP A 9 -14.16 7.61 -0.23
N LEU A 10 -13.10 6.94 0.24
CA LEU A 10 -12.18 6.18 -0.61
C LEU A 10 -12.90 5.02 -1.33
N ILE A 11 -13.69 4.22 -0.61
CA ILE A 11 -14.46 3.13 -1.19
C ILE A 11 -15.50 3.64 -2.20
N THR A 12 -16.18 4.73 -1.84
CA THR A 12 -17.17 5.37 -2.72
C THR A 12 -16.51 5.89 -4.00
N LYS A 13 -15.35 6.52 -3.88
CA LYS A 13 -14.58 7.01 -5.01
C LYS A 13 -14.15 5.87 -5.94
N HIS A 14 -13.68 4.75 -5.40
CA HIS A 14 -13.35 3.56 -6.18
C HIS A 14 -14.57 3.06 -6.97
N SER A 15 -15.73 2.91 -6.33
CA SER A 15 -16.96 2.47 -6.99
C SER A 15 -17.46 3.43 -8.08
N ASN A 16 -17.31 4.74 -7.86
CA ASN A 16 -17.68 5.74 -8.88
C ASN A 16 -16.74 5.69 -10.09
N LEU A 17 -15.43 5.53 -9.88
CA LEU A 17 -14.47 5.37 -10.97
C LEU A 17 -14.75 4.09 -11.78
N GLU A 18 -15.11 3.00 -11.12
CA GLU A 18 -15.49 1.75 -11.79
C GLU A 18 -16.71 1.95 -12.70
N LYS A 19 -17.75 2.66 -12.23
CA LYS A 19 -18.93 3.00 -13.02
C LYS A 19 -18.59 3.91 -14.20
N ASP A 20 -17.78 4.93 -13.96
CA ASP A 20 -17.37 5.87 -15.00
C ASP A 20 -16.60 5.17 -16.12
N LEU A 21 -15.63 4.34 -15.76
CA LEU A 21 -14.82 3.57 -16.72
C LEU A 21 -15.68 2.55 -17.50
N SER A 22 -16.69 1.97 -16.86
CA SER A 22 -17.61 1.02 -17.48
C SER A 22 -18.61 1.70 -18.44
N SER A 23 -18.87 2.99 -18.28
CA SER A 23 -19.85 3.72 -19.09
C SER A 23 -19.45 3.93 -20.54
N GLY A 24 -18.17 3.86 -20.86
CA GLY A 24 -17.62 4.02 -22.21
C GLY A 24 -17.68 5.44 -22.79
N ASN A 25 -18.17 6.43 -22.04
CA ASN A 25 -18.43 7.82 -22.51
C ASN A 25 -17.29 8.79 -22.20
N LEU A 26 -16.07 8.29 -21.94
CA LEU A 26 -14.92 9.11 -21.58
C LEU A 26 -14.02 9.38 -22.79
N ASP A 27 -13.48 10.59 -22.89
CA ASP A 27 -12.42 10.88 -23.84
C ASP A 27 -11.13 10.13 -23.45
N LYS A 28 -10.20 9.96 -24.40
CA LYS A 28 -8.97 9.17 -24.19
C LYS A 28 -8.10 9.69 -23.04
N LYS A 29 -8.02 11.00 -22.84
CA LYS A 29 -7.20 11.61 -21.79
C LYS A 29 -7.83 11.36 -20.42
N LEU A 30 -9.11 11.63 -20.28
CA LEU A 30 -9.86 11.44 -19.05
C LEU A 30 -9.95 9.95 -18.68
N PHE A 31 -10.07 9.07 -19.69
CA PHE A 31 -10.03 7.61 -19.48
C PHE A 31 -8.68 7.17 -18.89
N ALA A 32 -7.56 7.66 -19.43
CA ALA A 32 -6.24 7.31 -18.93
C ALA A 32 -6.01 7.81 -17.48
N GLU A 33 -6.45 9.04 -17.17
CA GLU A 33 -6.35 9.60 -15.81
C GLU A 33 -7.18 8.78 -14.81
N LYS A 34 -8.46 8.53 -15.13
CA LYS A 34 -9.36 7.75 -14.27
C LYS A 34 -8.92 6.28 -14.13
N SER A 35 -8.40 5.66 -15.18
CA SER A 35 -7.87 4.29 -15.13
C SER A 35 -6.67 4.19 -14.19
N LYS A 36 -5.78 5.18 -14.21
CA LYS A 36 -4.65 5.22 -13.28
C LYS A 36 -5.13 5.37 -11.84
N GLU A 37 -6.04 6.30 -11.59
CA GLU A 37 -6.61 6.53 -10.27
C GLU A 37 -7.36 5.31 -9.74
N TYR A 38 -8.14 4.64 -10.60
CA TYR A 38 -8.81 3.39 -10.27
C TYR A 38 -7.81 2.29 -9.90
N SER A 39 -6.73 2.14 -10.69
CA SER A 39 -5.67 1.16 -10.40
C SER A 39 -5.02 1.41 -9.04
N ASP A 40 -4.69 2.68 -8.74
CA ASP A 40 -4.10 3.06 -7.44
C ASP A 40 -5.05 2.71 -6.28
N LEU A 41 -6.35 3.00 -6.41
CA LEU A 41 -7.34 2.71 -5.39
C LEU A 41 -7.64 1.21 -5.26
N ASN A 42 -7.58 0.46 -6.35
CA ASN A 42 -7.84 -0.97 -6.36
C ASN A 42 -6.84 -1.76 -5.52
N GLU A 43 -5.61 -1.25 -5.36
CA GLU A 43 -4.59 -1.88 -4.50
C GLU A 43 -4.96 -1.84 -3.01
N ILE A 44 -5.79 -0.87 -2.58
CA ILE A 44 -6.07 -0.63 -1.17
C ILE A 44 -7.53 -0.81 -0.77
N VAL A 45 -8.46 -0.88 -1.75
CA VAL A 45 -9.90 -0.91 -1.47
C VAL A 45 -10.33 -2.10 -0.61
N GLU A 46 -9.70 -3.26 -0.78
CA GLU A 46 -10.00 -4.45 0.02
C GLU A 46 -9.52 -4.28 1.48
N ASP A 47 -8.35 -3.66 1.70
CA ASP A 47 -7.87 -3.32 3.04
C ASP A 47 -8.78 -2.25 3.69
N ALA A 48 -9.33 -1.31 2.90
CA ALA A 48 -10.30 -0.32 3.35
C ALA A 48 -11.62 -0.95 3.80
N LYS A 49 -12.16 -1.90 3.03
CA LYS A 49 -13.38 -2.64 3.40
C LYS A 49 -13.19 -3.44 4.69
N LYS A 50 -12.06 -4.13 4.83
CA LYS A 50 -11.70 -4.86 6.05
C LYS A 50 -11.54 -3.94 7.25
N TYR A 51 -11.01 -2.72 7.05
CA TYR A 51 -10.88 -1.74 8.11
C TYR A 51 -12.24 -1.30 8.67
N ILE A 52 -13.23 -1.05 7.81
CA ILE A 52 -14.58 -0.67 8.23
C ILE A 52 -15.31 -1.85 8.93
N SER A 53 -15.14 -3.07 8.42
CA SER A 53 -15.78 -4.25 9.01
C SER A 53 -15.19 -4.68 10.35
N PHE A 54 -13.99 -4.18 10.70
CA PHE A 54 -13.28 -4.56 11.92
C PHE A 54 -14.13 -4.40 13.18
N GLU A 55 -14.75 -3.23 13.36
CA GLU A 55 -15.50 -2.94 14.58
C GLU A 55 -16.70 -3.87 14.76
N LYS A 56 -17.41 -4.12 13.65
CA LYS A 56 -18.52 -5.09 13.65
C LYS A 56 -18.06 -6.49 14.02
N ASN A 57 -17.01 -6.97 13.35
CA ASN A 57 -16.48 -8.31 13.60
C ASN A 57 -15.92 -8.45 15.02
N ASN A 58 -15.27 -7.41 15.53
CA ASN A 58 -14.76 -7.37 16.90
C ASN A 58 -15.89 -7.48 17.93
N ILE A 59 -17.01 -6.78 17.73
CA ILE A 59 -18.20 -6.86 18.60
C ILE A 59 -18.81 -8.26 18.54
N GLU A 60 -18.95 -8.85 17.37
CA GLU A 60 -19.50 -10.20 17.20
C GLU A 60 -18.64 -11.25 17.91
N LEU A 61 -17.33 -11.22 17.72
CA LEU A 61 -16.41 -12.15 18.38
C LEU A 61 -16.43 -11.99 19.91
N LYS A 62 -16.48 -10.76 20.41
CA LYS A 62 -16.59 -10.51 21.87
C LYS A 62 -17.90 -11.05 22.46
N ARG A 63 -19.02 -10.92 21.76
CA ARG A 63 -20.29 -11.53 22.19
C ARG A 63 -20.20 -13.04 22.31
N ILE A 64 -19.51 -13.71 21.37
CA ILE A 64 -19.29 -15.15 21.44
C ILE A 64 -18.47 -15.53 22.68
N LEU A 65 -17.46 -14.71 23.03
CA LEU A 65 -16.60 -14.93 24.19
C LEU A 65 -17.32 -14.68 25.52
N GLU A 66 -18.27 -13.74 25.56
CA GLU A 66 -19.04 -13.40 26.76
C GLU A 66 -20.21 -14.37 27.02
N ASP A 67 -20.65 -15.10 26.02
CA ASP A 67 -21.74 -16.06 26.16
C ASP A 67 -21.25 -17.37 26.76
N THR A 68 -21.53 -17.54 28.06
CA THR A 68 -21.15 -18.72 28.85
C THR A 68 -21.84 -20.02 28.43
N SER A 69 -22.85 -19.96 27.56
CA SER A 69 -23.56 -21.14 27.02
C SER A 69 -22.81 -21.76 25.82
N ASN A 70 -21.82 -21.06 25.28
CA ASN A 70 -21.05 -21.53 24.12
C ASN A 70 -20.11 -22.69 24.49
N ASP A 71 -19.91 -23.57 23.53
CA ASP A 71 -18.96 -24.66 23.65
C ASP A 71 -17.51 -24.12 23.80
N LYS A 72 -16.70 -24.82 24.60
CA LYS A 72 -15.29 -24.47 24.83
C LYS A 72 -14.47 -24.40 23.54
N GLU A 73 -14.81 -25.22 22.55
CA GLU A 73 -14.15 -25.23 21.25
C GLU A 73 -14.47 -23.94 20.47
N LEU A 74 -15.72 -23.51 20.47
CA LEU A 74 -16.17 -22.27 19.87
C LEU A 74 -15.51 -21.03 20.50
N ILE A 75 -15.42 -21.01 21.84
CA ILE A 75 -14.74 -19.94 22.58
C ILE A 75 -13.26 -19.86 22.16
N LYS A 76 -12.57 -20.99 22.13
CA LYS A 76 -11.17 -21.03 21.73
C LYS A 76 -10.95 -20.58 20.28
N MET A 77 -11.84 -20.95 19.36
CA MET A 77 -11.80 -20.46 17.99
C MET A 77 -12.00 -18.95 17.91
N ALA A 78 -12.98 -18.41 18.66
CA ALA A 78 -13.24 -16.97 18.71
C ALA A 78 -12.06 -16.18 19.28
N GLU A 79 -11.34 -16.70 20.30
CA GLU A 79 -10.12 -16.08 20.82
C GLU A 79 -9.01 -15.98 19.76
N ILE A 80 -8.77 -17.07 19.04
CA ILE A 80 -7.78 -17.11 17.96
C ILE A 80 -8.14 -16.12 16.85
N GLU A 81 -9.41 -16.10 16.46
CA GLU A 81 -9.91 -15.22 15.41
C GLU A 81 -9.85 -13.74 15.83
N LEU A 82 -10.17 -13.43 17.08
CA LEU A 82 -10.05 -12.06 17.61
C LEU A 82 -8.61 -11.55 17.59
N ASN A 83 -7.65 -12.41 17.96
CA ASN A 83 -6.23 -12.06 17.90
C ASN A 83 -5.76 -11.84 16.45
N ASN A 84 -6.16 -12.72 15.53
CA ASN A 84 -5.85 -12.57 14.10
C ASN A 84 -6.48 -11.31 13.50
N LEU A 85 -7.71 -11.01 13.87
CA LEU A 85 -8.44 -9.82 13.45
C LEU A 85 -7.70 -8.54 13.90
N GLN A 86 -7.20 -8.51 15.14
CA GLN A 86 -6.43 -7.39 15.66
C GLN A 86 -5.12 -7.16 14.89
N ILE A 87 -4.36 -8.23 14.65
CA ILE A 87 -3.11 -8.17 13.89
C ILE A 87 -3.37 -7.67 12.46
N GLN A 88 -4.43 -8.16 11.82
CA GLN A 88 -4.80 -7.72 10.48
C GLN A 88 -5.24 -6.25 10.46
N PHE A 89 -5.97 -5.80 11.46
CA PHE A 89 -6.40 -4.41 11.57
C PHE A 89 -5.21 -3.45 11.64
N GLU A 90 -4.22 -3.73 12.49
CA GLU A 90 -3.01 -2.91 12.63
C GLU A 90 -2.23 -2.85 11.31
N LYS A 91 -2.12 -3.99 10.62
CA LYS A 91 -1.46 -4.08 9.31
C LYS A 91 -2.20 -3.25 8.24
N ASN A 92 -3.54 -3.37 8.21
CA ASN A 92 -4.38 -2.65 7.26
C ASN A 92 -4.38 -1.15 7.56
N GLU A 93 -4.45 -0.75 8.84
CA GLU A 93 -4.37 0.65 9.26
C GLU A 93 -3.05 1.29 8.81
N LYS A 94 -1.94 0.57 8.97
CA LYS A 94 -0.62 1.05 8.54
C LYS A 94 -0.55 1.26 7.03
N LYS A 95 -1.07 0.32 6.25
CA LYS A 95 -1.12 0.44 4.79
C LYS A 95 -1.99 1.61 4.35
N LEU A 96 -3.20 1.74 4.95
CA LEU A 96 -4.11 2.84 4.64
C LEU A 96 -3.52 4.19 5.00
N LYS A 97 -2.84 4.32 6.15
CA LYS A 97 -2.13 5.55 6.51
C LYS A 97 -1.07 5.92 5.48
N LEU A 98 -0.26 4.96 5.03
CA LEU A 98 0.75 5.18 4.01
C LEU A 98 0.13 5.62 2.67
N PHE A 99 -0.97 4.99 2.28
CA PHE A 99 -1.70 5.35 1.06
C PHE A 99 -2.31 6.75 1.10
N LEU A 100 -2.83 7.16 2.26
CA LEU A 100 -3.46 8.46 2.48
C LEU A 100 -2.45 9.61 2.66
N LEU A 101 -1.15 9.32 2.81
CA LEU A 101 -0.13 10.37 2.82
C LEU A 101 -0.15 11.12 1.48
N PRO A 102 -0.06 12.47 1.51
CA PRO A 102 0.10 13.24 0.29
C PRO A 102 1.34 12.73 -0.45
N LYS A 103 1.13 12.23 -1.67
CA LYS A 103 2.26 11.89 -2.55
C LYS A 103 2.90 13.18 -3.01
N ASP A 104 4.21 13.34 -2.79
CA ASP A 104 4.96 14.46 -3.34
C ASP A 104 4.98 14.33 -4.87
N GLU A 105 4.84 15.44 -5.57
CA GLU A 105 5.01 15.44 -7.03
C GLU A 105 6.42 15.01 -7.44
N ALA A 106 7.41 15.21 -6.58
CA ALA A 106 8.78 14.73 -6.77
C ALA A 106 8.87 13.20 -6.81
N ASP A 107 8.00 12.47 -6.07
CA ASP A 107 7.96 11.00 -6.06
C ASP A 107 7.59 10.38 -7.42
N LYS A 108 6.98 11.19 -8.31
CA LYS A 108 6.58 10.76 -9.66
C LYS A 108 7.64 11.06 -10.71
N LYS A 109 8.70 11.77 -10.35
CA LYS A 109 9.75 12.19 -11.28
C LYS A 109 10.90 11.19 -11.31
N ASN A 110 11.63 11.19 -12.42
CA ASN A 110 12.87 10.45 -12.52
C ASN A 110 13.92 11.06 -11.57
N ALA A 111 14.69 10.21 -10.92
CA ALA A 111 15.80 10.64 -10.07
C ALA A 111 17.14 10.41 -10.79
N ILE A 112 18.04 11.36 -10.65
CA ILE A 112 19.44 11.23 -11.11
C ILE A 112 20.27 10.92 -9.88
N ILE A 113 21.01 9.82 -9.90
CA ILE A 113 21.91 9.41 -8.82
C ILE A 113 23.33 9.60 -9.32
N GLU A 114 24.10 10.40 -8.61
CA GLU A 114 25.54 10.57 -8.85
C GLU A 114 26.32 9.88 -7.71
N ILE A 115 27.21 8.97 -8.09
CA ILE A 115 28.07 8.25 -7.15
C ILE A 115 29.51 8.64 -7.46
N ARG A 116 30.21 9.23 -6.50
CA ARG A 116 31.61 9.62 -6.66
C ARG A 116 32.48 8.87 -5.66
N ALA A 117 33.56 8.27 -6.16
CA ALA A 117 34.61 7.80 -5.28
C ALA A 117 35.27 9.01 -4.61
N GLY A 118 35.36 9.02 -3.28
CA GLY A 118 36.11 10.06 -2.53
C GLY A 118 37.62 9.91 -2.71
N THR A 119 38.38 10.60 -1.88
CA THR A 119 39.87 10.62 -1.92
C THR A 119 40.54 9.32 -1.42
N GLY A 120 39.74 8.25 -1.20
CA GLY A 120 40.20 6.98 -0.61
C GLY A 120 40.89 5.99 -1.56
N GLY A 121 41.28 6.39 -2.76
CA GLY A 121 41.97 5.52 -3.71
C GLY A 121 41.12 4.32 -4.18
N LEU A 122 41.77 3.14 -4.33
CA LEU A 122 41.14 1.94 -4.86
C LEU A 122 39.92 1.44 -4.05
N GLU A 123 40.01 1.50 -2.73
CA GLU A 123 38.93 1.07 -1.85
C GLU A 123 37.68 1.93 -1.99
N ALA A 124 37.83 3.24 -2.12
CA ALA A 124 36.73 4.16 -2.35
C ALA A 124 36.07 3.91 -3.73
N SER A 125 36.88 3.58 -4.76
CA SER A 125 36.38 3.23 -6.07
C SER A 125 35.60 1.91 -6.05
N LEU A 126 36.07 0.90 -5.33
CA LEU A 126 35.36 -0.37 -5.16
C LEU A 126 34.04 -0.18 -4.43
N PHE A 127 34.01 0.64 -3.37
CA PHE A 127 32.79 0.96 -2.65
C PHE A 127 31.78 1.72 -3.53
N ALA A 128 32.22 2.67 -4.34
CA ALA A 128 31.37 3.36 -5.30
C ALA A 128 30.74 2.38 -6.32
N SER A 129 31.54 1.43 -6.80
CA SER A 129 31.05 0.35 -7.68
C SER A 129 30.01 -0.54 -6.99
N ASP A 130 30.18 -0.88 -5.72
CA ASP A 130 29.23 -1.69 -4.97
C ASP A 130 27.93 -0.93 -4.70
N LEU A 131 27.99 0.37 -4.42
CA LEU A 131 26.81 1.23 -4.32
C LEU A 131 26.04 1.27 -5.66
N PHE A 132 26.73 1.41 -6.77
CA PHE A 132 26.09 1.38 -8.08
C PHE A 132 25.34 0.06 -8.30
N LYS A 133 25.99 -1.08 -8.06
CA LYS A 133 25.35 -2.42 -8.17
C LYS A 133 24.16 -2.58 -7.22
N MET A 134 24.21 -1.97 -6.04
CA MET A 134 23.06 -1.98 -5.10
C MET A 134 21.86 -1.25 -5.72
N TYR A 135 22.05 -0.04 -6.27
CA TYR A 135 20.98 0.71 -6.91
C TYR A 135 20.46 0.01 -8.17
N GLU A 136 21.34 -0.59 -8.98
CA GLU A 136 20.94 -1.39 -10.11
C GLU A 136 20.01 -2.55 -9.70
N LYS A 137 20.37 -3.32 -8.67
CA LYS A 137 19.52 -4.41 -8.15
C LYS A 137 18.18 -3.89 -7.60
N VAL A 138 18.18 -2.76 -6.91
CA VAL A 138 16.96 -2.13 -6.39
C VAL A 138 16.05 -1.71 -7.55
N SER A 139 16.61 -1.11 -8.61
CA SER A 139 15.87 -0.72 -9.82
C SER A 139 15.22 -1.92 -10.49
N HIS A 140 15.97 -3.00 -10.69
CA HIS A 140 15.43 -4.24 -11.24
C HIS A 140 14.32 -4.84 -10.40
N LYS A 141 14.49 -4.88 -9.06
CA LYS A 141 13.48 -5.39 -8.13
C LYS A 141 12.17 -4.59 -8.21
N ASN A 142 12.27 -3.28 -8.38
CA ASN A 142 11.11 -2.38 -8.48
C ASN A 142 10.62 -2.20 -9.92
N LYS A 143 11.22 -2.88 -10.91
CA LYS A 143 10.91 -2.76 -12.34
C LYS A 143 11.06 -1.33 -12.87
N TRP A 144 12.02 -0.57 -12.31
CA TRP A 144 12.38 0.75 -12.80
C TRP A 144 13.35 0.63 -13.97
N SER A 145 13.23 1.53 -14.93
CA SER A 145 14.22 1.68 -16.00
C SER A 145 15.44 2.42 -15.46
N LEU A 146 16.62 1.85 -15.62
CA LEU A 146 17.89 2.46 -15.26
C LEU A 146 18.66 2.81 -16.53
N GLU A 147 19.02 4.08 -16.65
CA GLU A 147 19.84 4.58 -17.76
C GLU A 147 21.17 5.09 -17.22
N LEU A 148 22.25 4.64 -17.82
CA LEU A 148 23.59 5.06 -17.49
C LEU A 148 23.96 6.31 -18.28
N ILE A 149 24.11 7.45 -17.61
CA ILE A 149 24.41 8.72 -18.28
C ILE A 149 25.91 8.86 -18.56
N SER A 150 26.76 8.55 -17.59
CA SER A 150 28.22 8.58 -17.74
C SER A 150 28.92 7.69 -16.71
N ILE A 151 30.07 7.15 -17.10
CA ILE A 151 31.06 6.53 -16.20
C ILE A 151 32.40 7.18 -16.46
N SER A 152 33.12 7.57 -15.43
CA SER A 152 34.49 8.06 -15.47
C SER A 152 35.45 7.13 -14.75
#